data_8760f4a5821c8016e17b8539979c10b3
#
_entry.id   8760f4a5821c8016e17b8539979c10b3
#
_cell.length_a   1.000
_cell.length_b   1.000
_cell.length_c   1.000
_cell.angle_alpha   90.00
_cell.angle_beta   90.00
_cell.angle_gamma   90.00
#
_symmetry.space_group_name_H-M   'P 1'
#
loop_
_entity.id
_entity.type
_entity.pdbx_description
1 polymer ?
#
loop_
_entity_poly.entity_id
_entity_poly.type
_entity_poly.pdbx_seq_one_letter_code
_entity_poly.pdbx_strand_id
1 'polypeptide(L)'
;FGGTPADIRELARFDREAAIDRLLAGVGTTARTSPSSHVLNALPPAEGMKAKGLSVEQKQALKQERREDAFELKGWWYQELLTTPSPLTERLTLFWHNHFTSSFHKVKWPALLYYQNVLLRHHALGSFRDLLFQIAKDPAMVLYLDTQTNHKDHPNENFARELFELFTL
;
A
#
# COMPACT_ATOMS: atom_id res chain seq x y z
N PHE A 1 -10.46 12.28 -7.22
CA PHE A 1 -9.16 12.00 -7.83
C PHE A 1 -8.67 13.16 -8.71
N GLY A 2 -9.04 14.29 -8.36
CA GLY A 2 -8.74 15.60 -8.96
C GLY A 2 -9.44 16.67 -8.13
N GLY A 3 -9.15 17.93 -8.34
CA GLY A 3 -9.83 19.00 -7.65
C GLY A 3 -11.32 19.02 -7.96
N THR A 4 -12.13 19.23 -6.93
CA THR A 4 -13.56 19.51 -7.15
C THR A 4 -13.73 20.87 -7.82
N PRO A 5 -14.89 21.18 -8.42
CA PRO A 5 -15.16 22.52 -8.91
C PRO A 5 -15.01 23.61 -7.84
N ALA A 6 -15.16 23.27 -6.56
CA ALA A 6 -14.93 24.19 -5.44
C ALA A 6 -13.43 24.44 -5.25
N ASP A 7 -12.60 23.40 -5.24
CA ASP A 7 -11.14 23.51 -5.11
C ASP A 7 -10.55 24.31 -6.27
N ILE A 8 -11.04 24.07 -7.50
CA ILE A 8 -10.60 24.80 -8.69
C ILE A 8 -10.92 26.30 -8.54
N ARG A 9 -12.13 26.66 -8.09
CA ARG A 9 -12.54 28.05 -7.85
C ARG A 9 -11.74 28.70 -6.72
N GLU A 10 -11.38 27.94 -5.69
CA GLU A 10 -10.56 28.43 -4.59
C GLU A 10 -9.14 28.72 -5.08
N LEU A 11 -8.50 27.75 -5.73
CA LEU A 11 -7.11 27.85 -6.18
C LEU A 11 -6.92 28.87 -7.30
N ALA A 12 -7.92 29.08 -8.16
CA ALA A 12 -7.90 30.09 -9.21
C ALA A 12 -7.84 31.54 -8.70
N ARG A 13 -7.99 31.79 -7.39
CA ARG A 13 -7.85 33.09 -6.77
C ARG A 13 -6.40 33.44 -6.44
N PHE A 14 -5.51 32.50 -6.51
CA PHE A 14 -4.09 32.61 -6.19
C PHE A 14 -3.25 32.63 -7.47
N ASP A 15 -2.08 33.22 -7.40
CA ASP A 15 -1.05 32.98 -8.40
C ASP A 15 -0.53 31.54 -8.29
N ARG A 16 0.32 31.14 -9.23
CA ARG A 16 0.81 29.76 -9.30
C ARG A 16 1.56 29.33 -8.02
N GLU A 17 2.42 30.18 -7.48
CA GLU A 17 3.26 29.86 -6.33
C GLU A 17 2.40 29.72 -5.07
N ALA A 18 1.53 30.68 -4.82
CA ALA A 18 0.60 30.65 -3.69
C ALA A 18 -0.39 29.48 -3.78
N ALA A 19 -0.83 29.10 -4.99
CA ALA A 19 -1.68 27.92 -5.17
C ALA A 19 -0.94 26.62 -4.85
N ILE A 20 0.34 26.51 -5.23
CA ILE A 20 1.19 25.37 -4.89
C ILE A 20 1.39 25.28 -3.38
N ASP A 21 1.76 26.39 -2.74
CA ASP A 21 1.98 26.44 -1.28
C ASP A 21 0.71 26.07 -0.52
N ARG A 22 -0.46 26.52 -1.00
CA ARG A 22 -1.76 26.16 -0.43
C ARG A 22 -2.04 24.65 -0.52
N LEU A 23 -1.75 24.04 -1.68
CA LEU A 23 -1.90 22.60 -1.88
C LEU A 23 -0.97 21.78 -0.97
N LEU A 24 0.28 22.24 -0.82
CA LEU A 24 1.28 21.57 0.01
C LEU A 24 0.99 21.75 1.50
N ALA A 25 0.51 22.90 1.93
CA ALA A 25 0.14 23.16 3.33
C ALA A 25 -1.04 22.29 3.81
N GLY A 26 -1.92 21.85 2.90
CA GLY A 26 -3.07 21.01 3.20
C GLY A 26 -2.79 19.50 3.18
N VAL A 27 -1.53 19.10 3.04
CA VAL A 27 -1.16 17.68 2.89
C VAL A 27 -1.29 16.92 4.21
N GLY A 28 -2.20 15.93 4.23
CA GLY A 28 -2.31 14.94 5.29
C GLY A 28 -1.67 13.62 4.86
N THR A 29 -0.92 12.97 5.76
CA THR A 29 -0.25 11.68 5.49
C THR A 29 -0.99 10.47 6.08
N THR A 30 -2.18 10.71 6.65
CA THR A 30 -3.03 9.67 7.25
C THR A 30 -4.35 9.56 6.51
N ALA A 31 -4.86 8.34 6.38
CA ALA A 31 -6.21 8.12 5.87
C ALA A 31 -7.27 8.65 6.86
N ARG A 32 -8.44 9.01 6.36
CA ARG A 32 -9.58 9.45 7.19
C ARG A 32 -10.23 8.33 7.97
N THR A 33 -10.23 7.15 7.36
CA THR A 33 -10.87 5.94 7.88
C THR A 33 -9.89 4.78 7.85
N SER A 34 -10.27 3.66 8.43
CA SER A 34 -9.58 2.38 8.31
C SER A 34 -10.56 1.31 7.82
N PRO A 35 -10.08 0.23 7.20
CA PRO A 35 -10.89 -0.97 6.99
C PRO A 35 -11.36 -1.54 8.32
N SER A 36 -12.25 -2.54 8.27
CA SER A 36 -12.71 -3.22 9.48
C SER A 36 -11.55 -3.87 10.26
N SER A 37 -11.76 -4.09 11.55
CA SER A 37 -10.79 -4.81 12.40
C SER A 37 -10.54 -6.23 11.90
N HIS A 38 -11.49 -6.83 11.19
CA HIS A 38 -11.33 -8.15 10.56
C HIS A 38 -10.22 -8.12 9.51
N VAL A 39 -10.28 -7.19 8.56
CA VAL A 39 -9.24 -6.99 7.54
C VAL A 39 -7.88 -6.69 8.18
N LEU A 40 -7.84 -5.81 9.20
CA LEU A 40 -6.60 -5.41 9.87
C LEU A 40 -5.92 -6.56 10.62
N ASN A 41 -6.68 -7.55 11.07
CA ASN A 41 -6.19 -8.72 11.78
C ASN A 41 -5.93 -9.92 10.86
N ALA A 42 -6.25 -9.83 9.56
CA ALA A 42 -5.99 -10.88 8.57
C ALA A 42 -4.50 -10.97 8.21
N LEU A 43 -3.67 -11.24 9.23
CA LEU A 43 -2.22 -11.38 9.14
C LEU A 43 -1.81 -12.85 8.89
N PRO A 44 -0.60 -13.09 8.33
CA PRO A 44 -0.05 -14.42 8.27
C PRO A 44 0.08 -15.01 9.68
N PRO A 45 -0.21 -16.31 9.87
CA PRO A 45 0.00 -16.96 11.16
C PRO A 45 1.48 -16.91 11.53
N ALA A 46 1.76 -16.82 12.83
CA ALA A 46 3.12 -16.89 13.36
C ALA A 46 3.86 -18.15 12.87
N GLU A 47 5.19 -18.08 12.80
CA GLU A 47 6.01 -19.22 12.39
C GLU A 47 5.67 -20.46 13.23
N GLY A 48 5.35 -21.56 12.54
CA GLY A 48 4.90 -22.83 13.16
C GLY A 48 3.41 -23.09 13.07
N MET A 49 2.53 -22.11 12.93
CA MET A 49 1.11 -22.25 12.59
C MET A 49 0.90 -22.38 11.07
N LYS A 50 1.68 -23.21 10.40
CA LYS A 50 1.40 -23.54 9.01
C LYS A 50 0.04 -24.22 8.97
N ALA A 51 -0.73 -23.99 7.89
CA ALA A 51 -2.01 -24.66 7.60
C ALA A 51 -1.89 -26.21 7.48
N LYS A 52 -0.93 -26.83 8.17
CA LYS A 52 -0.73 -28.27 8.32
C LYS A 52 -1.85 -28.77 9.22
N GLY A 53 -2.82 -29.44 8.63
CA GLY A 53 -3.93 -30.08 9.35
C GLY A 53 -5.31 -29.52 9.00
N LEU A 54 -5.41 -28.43 8.25
CA LEU A 54 -6.72 -27.96 7.77
C LEU A 54 -7.31 -28.90 6.71
N SER A 55 -8.61 -29.17 6.82
CA SER A 55 -9.34 -29.90 5.77
C SER A 55 -9.39 -29.07 4.47
N VAL A 56 -9.81 -29.72 3.38
CA VAL A 56 -9.98 -29.05 2.08
C VAL A 56 -11.01 -27.93 2.19
N GLU A 57 -12.12 -28.18 2.89
CA GLU A 57 -13.22 -27.24 3.13
C GLU A 57 -12.73 -26.03 3.93
N GLN A 58 -11.96 -26.25 5.00
CA GLN A 58 -11.37 -25.18 5.81
C GLN A 58 -10.40 -24.31 5.00
N LYS A 59 -9.58 -24.92 4.13
CA LYS A 59 -8.69 -24.16 3.24
C LYS A 59 -9.47 -23.33 2.22
N GLN A 60 -10.58 -23.85 1.69
CA GLN A 60 -11.44 -23.12 0.77
C GLN A 60 -12.15 -21.95 1.48
N ALA A 61 -12.70 -22.20 2.67
CA ALA A 61 -13.31 -21.14 3.48
C ALA A 61 -12.33 -19.99 3.77
N LEU A 62 -11.13 -20.30 4.23
CA LEU A 62 -10.09 -19.30 4.50
C LEU A 62 -9.65 -18.53 3.24
N LYS A 63 -9.62 -19.21 2.08
CA LYS A 63 -9.33 -18.54 0.81
C LYS A 63 -10.44 -17.60 0.38
N GLN A 64 -11.69 -17.98 0.64
CA GLN A 64 -12.85 -17.14 0.33
C GLN A 64 -12.88 -15.92 1.25
N GLU A 65 -12.71 -16.10 2.54
CA GLU A 65 -12.62 -15.04 3.56
C GLU A 65 -11.56 -13.98 3.17
N ARG A 66 -10.33 -14.42 2.85
CA ARG A 66 -9.27 -13.49 2.40
C ARG A 66 -9.61 -12.73 1.12
N ARG A 67 -10.41 -13.31 0.23
CA ARG A 67 -10.86 -12.60 -0.96
C ARG A 67 -11.89 -11.51 -0.62
N GLU A 68 -12.77 -11.80 0.30
CA GLU A 68 -13.74 -10.84 0.80
C GLU A 68 -13.04 -9.68 1.51
N ASP A 69 -12.08 -9.97 2.37
CA ASP A 69 -11.21 -8.97 3.02
C ASP A 69 -10.45 -8.11 2.00
N ALA A 70 -9.92 -8.74 0.95
CA ALA A 70 -9.21 -7.99 -0.10
C ALA A 70 -10.16 -7.08 -0.90
N PHE A 71 -11.42 -7.49 -1.04
CA PHE A 71 -12.45 -6.69 -1.68
C PHE A 71 -12.87 -5.50 -0.81
N GLU A 72 -13.02 -5.74 0.50
CA GLU A 72 -13.28 -4.68 1.48
C GLU A 72 -12.13 -3.65 1.51
N LEU A 73 -10.87 -4.13 1.55
CA LEU A 73 -9.70 -3.26 1.50
C LEU A 73 -9.67 -2.37 0.25
N LYS A 74 -10.03 -2.91 -0.91
CA LYS A 74 -10.15 -2.12 -2.14
C LYS A 74 -11.26 -1.08 -2.03
N GLY A 75 -12.43 -1.47 -1.53
CA GLY A 75 -13.56 -0.57 -1.30
C GLY A 75 -13.20 0.58 -0.37
N TRP A 76 -12.50 0.28 0.74
CA TRP A 76 -11.97 1.28 1.65
C TRP A 76 -11.04 2.27 0.93
N TRP A 77 -10.06 1.80 0.14
CA TRP A 77 -9.15 2.71 -0.54
C TRP A 77 -9.84 3.54 -1.62
N TYR A 78 -10.79 2.98 -2.35
CA TYR A 78 -11.62 3.77 -3.28
C TYR A 78 -12.39 4.87 -2.55
N GLN A 79 -12.92 4.58 -1.38
CA GLN A 79 -13.60 5.60 -0.56
C GLN A 79 -12.63 6.70 -0.14
N GLU A 80 -11.42 6.37 0.32
CA GLU A 80 -10.38 7.35 0.64
C GLU A 80 -10.04 8.22 -0.59
N LEU A 81 -9.83 7.62 -1.77
CA LEU A 81 -9.54 8.34 -3.02
C LEU A 81 -10.65 9.32 -3.41
N LEU A 82 -11.90 9.02 -3.11
CA LEU A 82 -13.07 9.84 -3.48
C LEU A 82 -13.39 10.94 -2.45
N THR A 83 -13.02 10.74 -1.18
CA THR A 83 -13.49 11.60 -0.08
C THR A 83 -12.38 12.28 0.69
N THR A 84 -11.11 12.06 0.32
CA THR A 84 -9.95 12.62 1.01
C THR A 84 -9.96 14.15 0.99
N PRO A 85 -9.59 14.82 2.10
CA PRO A 85 -9.29 16.25 2.10
C PRO A 85 -7.89 16.55 1.53
N SER A 86 -7.07 15.52 1.26
CA SER A 86 -5.70 15.64 0.74
C SER A 86 -5.55 14.85 -0.58
N PRO A 87 -6.14 15.34 -1.70
CA PRO A 87 -6.11 14.65 -2.98
C PRO A 87 -4.70 14.39 -3.51
N LEU A 88 -3.76 15.29 -3.24
CA LEU A 88 -2.37 15.16 -3.65
C LEU A 88 -1.70 13.94 -2.99
N THR A 89 -1.92 13.74 -1.70
CA THR A 89 -1.40 12.58 -0.97
C THR A 89 -1.92 11.27 -1.57
N GLU A 90 -3.23 11.15 -1.80
CA GLU A 90 -3.80 9.93 -2.35
C GLU A 90 -3.32 9.66 -3.80
N ARG A 91 -3.13 10.72 -4.58
CA ARG A 91 -2.60 10.61 -5.93
C ARG A 91 -1.15 10.11 -5.94
N LEU A 92 -0.32 10.60 -5.02
CA LEU A 92 1.05 10.12 -4.88
C LEU A 92 1.12 8.74 -4.22
N THR A 93 0.22 8.42 -3.30
CA THR A 93 0.08 7.07 -2.76
C THR A 93 -0.19 6.05 -3.88
N LEU A 94 -1.10 6.38 -4.80
CA LEU A 94 -1.35 5.53 -5.97
C LEU A 94 -0.17 5.47 -6.92
N PHE A 95 0.53 6.59 -7.13
CA PHE A 95 1.76 6.63 -7.94
C PHE A 95 2.81 5.67 -7.36
N TRP A 96 3.09 5.76 -6.06
CA TRP A 96 4.03 4.88 -5.38
C TRP A 96 3.57 3.43 -5.33
N HIS A 97 2.28 3.19 -5.19
CA HIS A 97 1.73 1.82 -5.26
C HIS A 97 1.92 1.20 -6.65
N ASN A 98 1.83 1.98 -7.72
CA ASN A 98 2.13 1.50 -9.07
C ASN A 98 3.62 1.31 -9.32
N HIS A 99 4.46 2.15 -8.71
CA HIS A 99 5.91 2.05 -8.81
C HIS A 99 6.45 0.85 -8.03
N PHE A 100 6.07 0.71 -6.74
CA PHE A 100 6.41 -0.42 -5.88
C PHE A 100 5.31 -1.48 -5.92
N THR A 101 5.05 -2.01 -7.08
CA THR A 101 3.92 -2.92 -7.32
C THR A 101 3.95 -4.13 -6.41
N SER A 102 2.83 -4.41 -5.74
CA SER A 102 2.55 -5.66 -5.07
C SER A 102 1.16 -6.16 -5.42
N SER A 103 0.91 -7.45 -5.25
CA SER A 103 -0.35 -8.06 -5.67
C SER A 103 -0.93 -8.98 -4.60
N PHE A 104 -2.23 -8.85 -4.33
CA PHE A 104 -2.97 -9.77 -3.48
C PHE A 104 -2.84 -11.24 -3.94
N HIS A 105 -2.75 -11.50 -5.24
CA HIS A 105 -2.59 -12.85 -5.75
C HIS A 105 -1.34 -13.55 -5.25
N LYS A 106 -0.28 -12.81 -4.94
CA LYS A 106 0.97 -13.34 -4.41
C LYS A 106 1.10 -13.15 -2.90
N VAL A 107 0.82 -11.96 -2.39
CA VAL A 107 0.90 -11.63 -0.94
C VAL A 107 -0.15 -12.41 -0.14
N LYS A 108 -1.40 -12.51 -0.61
CA LYS A 108 -2.52 -13.26 -0.02
C LYS A 108 -3.00 -12.79 1.36
N TRP A 109 -2.47 -11.70 1.89
CA TRP A 109 -2.77 -11.16 3.22
C TRP A 109 -3.19 -9.71 3.11
N PRO A 110 -4.50 -9.42 3.17
CA PRO A 110 -5.03 -8.06 3.03
C PRO A 110 -4.46 -7.07 4.03
N ALA A 111 -4.26 -7.49 5.28
CA ALA A 111 -3.66 -6.63 6.30
C ALA A 111 -2.28 -6.12 5.90
N LEU A 112 -1.42 -6.96 5.31
CA LEU A 112 -0.10 -6.53 4.86
C LEU A 112 -0.17 -5.49 3.75
N LEU A 113 -1.12 -5.65 2.81
CA LEU A 113 -1.36 -4.68 1.75
C LEU A 113 -1.93 -3.36 2.29
N TYR A 114 -2.73 -3.41 3.35
CA TYR A 114 -3.16 -2.21 4.05
C TYR A 114 -1.98 -1.46 4.68
N TYR A 115 -1.13 -2.16 5.42
CA TYR A 115 0.05 -1.54 6.05
C TYR A 115 1.04 -0.99 5.02
N GLN A 116 1.20 -1.66 3.89
CA GLN A 116 1.96 -1.12 2.76
C GLN A 116 1.35 0.17 2.22
N ASN A 117 0.03 0.23 2.06
CA ASN A 117 -0.66 1.45 1.64
C ASN A 117 -0.48 2.60 2.64
N VAL A 118 -0.53 2.32 3.96
CA VAL A 118 -0.24 3.29 5.01
C VAL A 118 1.20 3.80 4.92
N LEU A 119 2.16 2.90 4.69
CA LEU A 119 3.57 3.25 4.51
C LEU A 119 3.77 4.16 3.30
N LEU A 120 3.21 3.80 2.15
CA LEU A 120 3.30 4.60 0.93
C LEU A 120 2.67 5.98 1.11
N ARG A 121 1.52 6.06 1.80
CA ARG A 121 0.84 7.33 2.11
C ARG A 121 1.68 8.22 3.01
N HIS A 122 2.28 7.64 4.04
CA HIS A 122 3.12 8.38 4.98
C HIS A 122 4.33 9.01 4.28
N HIS A 123 4.91 8.31 3.31
CA HIS A 123 6.09 8.76 2.56
C HIS A 123 5.74 9.41 1.21
N ALA A 124 4.46 9.65 0.90
CA ALA A 124 4.00 10.05 -0.43
C ALA A 124 4.69 11.31 -0.99
N LEU A 125 4.98 12.28 -0.11
CA LEU A 125 5.64 13.55 -0.44
C LEU A 125 7.02 13.69 0.23
N GLY A 126 7.53 12.58 0.78
CA GLY A 126 8.81 12.56 1.49
C GLY A 126 10.01 12.27 0.59
N SER A 127 11.11 11.91 1.24
CA SER A 127 12.34 11.48 0.58
C SER A 127 12.14 10.12 -0.11
N PHE A 128 12.47 10.04 -1.41
CA PHE A 128 12.48 8.77 -2.14
C PHE A 128 13.44 7.75 -1.51
N ARG A 129 14.60 8.20 -1.05
CA ARG A 129 15.57 7.34 -0.36
C ARG A 129 14.93 6.68 0.87
N ASP A 130 14.24 7.44 1.70
CA ASP A 130 13.62 6.93 2.93
C ASP A 130 12.48 5.97 2.58
N LEU A 131 11.65 6.32 1.60
CA LEU A 131 10.61 5.44 1.09
C LEU A 131 11.19 4.11 0.60
N LEU A 132 12.27 4.15 -0.20
CA LEU A 132 12.93 2.95 -0.74
C LEU A 132 13.45 2.04 0.39
N PHE A 133 14.07 2.60 1.43
CA PHE A 133 14.51 1.84 2.59
C PHE A 133 13.38 1.22 3.39
N GLN A 134 12.24 1.89 3.47
CA GLN A 134 11.07 1.36 4.17
C GLN A 134 10.37 0.28 3.36
N ILE A 135 10.16 0.48 2.05
CA ILE A 135 9.51 -0.50 1.20
C ILE A 135 10.34 -1.79 1.05
N ALA A 136 11.68 -1.68 1.09
CA ALA A 136 12.58 -2.83 1.08
C ALA A 136 12.39 -3.77 2.29
N LYS A 137 11.86 -3.25 3.39
CA LYS A 137 11.58 -4.00 4.63
C LYS A 137 10.09 -4.30 4.82
N ASP A 138 9.26 -3.76 3.95
CA ASP A 138 7.80 -3.94 4.04
C ASP A 138 7.41 -5.40 3.90
N PRO A 139 6.62 -5.98 4.84
CA PRO A 139 6.27 -7.39 4.80
C PRO A 139 5.52 -7.83 3.54
N ALA A 140 4.67 -6.97 2.96
CA ALA A 140 4.00 -7.28 1.70
C ALA A 140 5.00 -7.38 0.55
N MET A 141 5.99 -6.46 0.48
CA MET A 141 7.05 -6.49 -0.52
C MET A 141 7.98 -7.68 -0.33
N VAL A 142 8.37 -8.00 0.90
CA VAL A 142 9.18 -9.18 1.24
C VAL A 142 8.51 -10.47 0.75
N LEU A 143 7.19 -10.61 0.92
CA LEU A 143 6.43 -11.74 0.40
C LEU A 143 6.28 -11.68 -1.13
N TYR A 144 6.08 -10.49 -1.69
CA TYR A 144 5.87 -10.32 -3.12
C TYR A 144 7.11 -10.68 -3.95
N LEU A 145 8.29 -10.33 -3.47
CA LEU A 145 9.57 -10.61 -4.14
C LEU A 145 10.26 -11.90 -3.65
N ASP A 146 9.57 -12.71 -2.83
CA ASP A 146 10.11 -13.96 -2.24
C ASP A 146 11.39 -13.76 -1.42
N THR A 147 11.62 -12.55 -0.91
CA THR A 147 12.83 -12.19 -0.13
C THR A 147 12.98 -13.04 1.13
N GLN A 148 11.86 -13.54 1.70
CA GLN A 148 11.85 -14.46 2.84
C GLN A 148 12.47 -15.83 2.53
N THR A 149 12.72 -16.17 1.26
CA THR A 149 13.41 -17.40 0.84
C THR A 149 14.92 -17.23 0.74
N ASN A 150 15.41 -16.03 1.05
CA ASN A 150 16.82 -15.69 0.95
C ASN A 150 17.65 -16.40 2.04
N HIS A 151 18.65 -17.18 1.64
CA HIS A 151 19.55 -17.90 2.54
C HIS A 151 21.01 -17.61 2.18
N LYS A 152 21.90 -17.73 3.17
CA LYS A 152 23.33 -17.42 3.01
C LYS A 152 23.99 -18.10 1.80
N ASP A 153 23.61 -19.35 1.52
CA ASP A 153 24.20 -20.15 0.45
C ASP A 153 23.37 -20.18 -0.83
N HIS A 154 22.17 -19.62 -0.78
CA HIS A 154 21.21 -19.52 -1.89
C HIS A 154 20.52 -18.16 -1.87
N PRO A 155 21.22 -17.08 -2.28
CA PRO A 155 20.64 -15.75 -2.32
C PRO A 155 19.52 -15.69 -3.38
N ASN A 156 18.41 -15.06 -3.02
CA ASN A 156 17.35 -14.76 -3.97
C ASN A 156 17.70 -13.48 -4.74
N GLU A 157 17.98 -13.59 -6.01
CA GLU A 157 18.37 -12.47 -6.86
C GLU A 157 17.19 -11.55 -7.21
N ASN A 158 15.96 -12.02 -7.05
CA ASN A 158 14.76 -11.30 -7.52
C ASN A 158 14.63 -9.91 -6.88
N PHE A 159 14.81 -9.81 -5.55
CA PHE A 159 14.73 -8.52 -4.87
C PHE A 159 15.80 -7.54 -5.38
N ALA A 160 17.04 -7.98 -5.51
CA ALA A 160 18.14 -7.13 -5.96
C ALA A 160 17.91 -6.66 -7.40
N ARG A 161 17.42 -7.54 -8.28
CA ARG A 161 17.09 -7.21 -9.65
C ARG A 161 15.97 -6.18 -9.75
N GLU A 162 14.84 -6.42 -9.05
CA GLU A 162 13.72 -5.50 -9.04
C GLU A 162 14.10 -4.13 -8.47
N LEU A 163 14.96 -4.12 -7.41
CA LEU A 163 15.45 -2.88 -6.83
C LEU A 163 16.21 -2.05 -7.86
N PHE A 164 17.12 -2.66 -8.62
CA PHE A 164 17.99 -1.95 -9.58
C PHE A 164 17.31 -1.68 -10.91
N GLU A 165 16.47 -2.58 -11.40
CA GLU A 165 15.88 -2.48 -12.74
C GLU A 165 14.55 -1.74 -12.78
N LEU A 166 13.73 -1.84 -11.73
CA LEU A 166 12.38 -1.28 -11.73
C LEU A 166 12.18 -0.15 -10.72
N PHE A 167 12.85 -0.19 -9.58
CA PHE A 167 12.55 0.76 -8.49
C PHE A 167 13.48 1.97 -8.46
N THR A 168 14.66 1.90 -9.08
CA THR A 168 15.68 2.97 -9.04
C THR A 168 16.13 3.52 -10.39
N LEU A 169 15.57 3.02 -11.50
CA LEU A 169 15.86 3.53 -12.85
C LEU A 169 14.84 4.57 -13.31
#